data_d7342198f989f6f7a33fe69f3492a0b1
#
_entry.id   d7342198f989f6f7a33fe69f3492a0b1
#
_cell.length_a   1.000
_cell.length_b   1.000
_cell.length_c   1.000
_cell.angle_alpha   90.00
_cell.angle_beta   90.00
_cell.angle_gamma   90.00
#
_symmetry.space_group_name_H-M   'P 1'
#
loop_
_entity.id
_entity.type
_entity.pdbx_description
1 polymer ?
#
loop_
_entity_poly.entity_id
_entity_poly.type
_entity_poly.pdbx_seq_one_letter_code
_entity_poly.pdbx_strand_id
1 'polypeptide(L)'
;MIVIIVVAAVLGYLLMQPAKKESVLIMGTTDTVESCLDPARAYDYFGWEIIQALGAGLVEYRPGATGAAEDIVPALATSWSVSGDGLVWTFNLRQGVKFDDGTEFNATHVKYTFDRGIGIADPEGPFVGIGYSDIIENVTVVSKYIVKFYLKIPFSAFLSLLACQASYIVDPKYAPPDQVVEYKAGDARGSHPMGLGPYRLTKWTRTAGRDEEMVLEANPNYWNASGGYPKTQKILIKFYRDSASLALAIDAGEIDIAFRHLSATDINSFKAKAHLKVWQGTGAFIQYLVLQLKRPPFNDPRVRRAVAAAINRTAIVNTIFLGQVQELYSMIPIGMFGHRDTFLALGNPNYTLTRQLLAEVGYNESNKLTFDLWCEISGHYPQSAELAQMLKASLEASGVISVRIRGTDWAQYREERKQETMDAYILGWYPDYIDPDDYIYPFLHSSGGSWLHHNYNNTQMDHLIEAARASANATEREQLYEQIQNLMVEDCPIIPIYQGSAWAVTKTNVKGVYLDITQSWRHWLVYKE
;
A
#
# COMPACT_ATOMS: atom_id res chain seq x y z
N MET A 1 -42.99 42.19 -29.84
CA MET A 1 -43.77 41.33 -28.91
C MET A 1 -43.42 39.83 -29.01
N ILE A 2 -43.24 39.27 -30.19
CA ILE A 2 -42.95 37.83 -30.40
C ILE A 2 -41.57 37.40 -29.83
N VAL A 3 -40.54 38.25 -29.92
CA VAL A 3 -39.18 37.93 -29.41
C VAL A 3 -39.13 37.85 -27.87
N ILE A 4 -39.92 38.65 -27.16
CA ILE A 4 -39.98 38.64 -25.69
C ILE A 4 -40.66 37.38 -25.17
N ILE A 5 -41.67 36.86 -25.90
CA ILE A 5 -42.39 35.62 -25.53
C ILE A 5 -41.49 34.38 -25.72
N VAL A 6 -40.66 34.36 -26.77
CA VAL A 6 -39.73 33.25 -27.02
C VAL A 6 -38.62 33.21 -25.96
N VAL A 7 -38.07 34.36 -25.57
CA VAL A 7 -37.06 34.46 -24.52
C VAL A 7 -37.63 34.04 -23.16
N ALA A 8 -38.87 34.47 -22.83
CA ALA A 8 -39.52 34.04 -21.59
C ALA A 8 -39.88 32.55 -21.57
N ALA A 9 -40.25 31.96 -22.72
CA ALA A 9 -40.52 30.52 -22.83
C ALA A 9 -39.21 29.68 -22.71
N VAL A 10 -38.12 30.14 -23.30
CA VAL A 10 -36.80 29.47 -23.17
C VAL A 10 -36.24 29.59 -21.76
N LEU A 11 -36.35 30.76 -21.09
CA LEU A 11 -35.99 30.91 -19.67
C LEU A 11 -36.89 30.07 -18.76
N GLY A 12 -38.20 30.01 -19.04
CA GLY A 12 -39.14 29.17 -18.29
C GLY A 12 -38.86 27.68 -18.46
N TYR A 13 -38.45 27.22 -19.65
CA TYR A 13 -38.07 25.85 -19.93
C TYR A 13 -36.72 25.49 -19.26
N LEU A 14 -35.75 26.42 -19.22
CA LEU A 14 -34.47 26.24 -18.48
C LEU A 14 -34.66 26.23 -16.96
N LEU A 15 -35.66 26.97 -16.44
CA LEU A 15 -36.01 26.98 -15.01
C LEU A 15 -36.90 25.80 -14.59
N MET A 16 -37.55 25.10 -15.55
CA MET A 16 -38.36 23.90 -15.32
C MET A 16 -37.60 22.57 -15.49
N GLN A 17 -36.34 22.59 -15.88
CA GLN A 17 -35.58 21.37 -15.81
C GLN A 17 -35.42 21.00 -14.33
N PRO A 18 -35.90 19.84 -13.87
CA PRO A 18 -35.66 19.40 -12.52
C PRO A 18 -34.12 19.40 -12.31
N ALA A 19 -33.68 20.12 -11.29
CA ALA A 19 -32.28 20.10 -10.92
C ALA A 19 -31.83 18.61 -10.88
N LYS A 20 -30.86 18.25 -11.74
CA LYS A 20 -30.36 16.90 -11.81
C LYS A 20 -29.97 16.57 -10.38
N LYS A 21 -30.72 15.67 -9.74
CA LYS A 21 -30.46 15.28 -8.34
C LYS A 21 -29.00 14.88 -8.27
N GLU A 22 -28.18 15.65 -7.59
CA GLU A 22 -26.75 15.33 -7.43
C GLU A 22 -26.67 13.89 -6.90
N SER A 23 -26.15 12.99 -7.71
CA SER A 23 -26.02 11.60 -7.32
C SER A 23 -24.85 11.48 -6.34
N VAL A 24 -25.15 11.50 -5.05
CA VAL A 24 -24.16 11.24 -4.01
C VAL A 24 -23.78 9.76 -4.10
N LEU A 25 -22.50 9.47 -4.23
CA LEU A 25 -21.95 8.13 -4.10
C LEU A 25 -21.64 7.86 -2.63
N ILE A 26 -22.14 6.75 -2.08
CA ILE A 26 -21.96 6.41 -0.68
C ILE A 26 -21.02 5.20 -0.60
N MET A 27 -19.84 5.41 -0.01
CA MET A 27 -18.84 4.39 0.23
C MET A 27 -18.82 4.02 1.72
N GLY A 28 -18.76 2.74 2.03
CA GLY A 28 -18.53 2.22 3.37
C GLY A 28 -17.17 1.57 3.48
N THR A 29 -16.50 1.77 4.61
CA THR A 29 -15.23 1.13 4.95
C THR A 29 -15.14 0.86 6.45
N THR A 30 -14.26 -0.07 6.85
CA THR A 30 -13.83 -0.26 8.24
C THR A 30 -12.44 0.31 8.51
N ASP A 31 -11.80 0.85 7.47
CA ASP A 31 -10.53 1.58 7.60
C ASP A 31 -10.72 2.88 8.41
N THR A 32 -9.63 3.47 8.84
CA THR A 32 -9.59 4.76 9.54
C THR A 32 -8.33 5.53 9.16
N VAL A 33 -8.34 6.84 9.31
CA VAL A 33 -7.10 7.64 9.30
C VAL A 33 -6.41 7.47 10.64
N GLU A 34 -5.30 6.74 10.66
CA GLU A 34 -4.62 6.39 11.92
C GLU A 34 -3.97 7.60 12.59
N SER A 35 -3.36 8.49 11.81
CA SER A 35 -2.66 9.67 12.32
C SER A 35 -3.30 10.98 11.86
N CYS A 36 -3.01 11.41 10.65
CA CYS A 36 -3.48 12.66 10.05
C CYS A 36 -3.48 12.55 8.51
N LEU A 37 -3.81 13.64 7.81
CA LEU A 37 -3.76 13.74 6.34
C LEU A 37 -2.61 14.63 5.85
N ASP A 38 -1.53 14.72 6.60
CA ASP A 38 -0.31 15.41 6.19
C ASP A 38 0.71 14.40 5.65
N PRO A 39 1.17 14.50 4.38
CA PRO A 39 2.17 13.59 3.82
C PRO A 39 3.47 13.47 4.62
N ALA A 40 3.80 14.46 5.46
CA ALA A 40 4.98 14.39 6.31
C ALA A 40 4.86 13.36 7.46
N ARG A 41 3.63 13.00 7.88
CA ARG A 41 3.37 12.02 8.94
C ARG A 41 2.44 10.89 8.51
N ALA A 42 1.47 11.13 7.61
CA ALA A 42 0.52 10.10 7.20
C ALA A 42 1.25 8.88 6.65
N TYR A 43 1.16 7.76 7.36
CA TYR A 43 1.84 6.52 6.99
C TYR A 43 0.89 5.33 7.23
N ASP A 44 -0.32 5.49 6.76
CA ASP A 44 -1.36 4.47 6.73
C ASP A 44 -2.08 4.46 5.37
N TYR A 45 -2.54 3.30 4.98
CA TYR A 45 -3.08 3.08 3.63
C TYR A 45 -4.33 3.89 3.34
N PHE A 46 -5.24 4.02 4.32
CA PHE A 46 -6.47 4.78 4.13
C PHE A 46 -6.20 6.30 4.13
N GLY A 47 -5.31 6.77 4.99
CA GLY A 47 -4.83 8.15 4.96
C GLY A 47 -4.26 8.53 3.60
N TRP A 48 -3.43 7.65 3.01
CA TRP A 48 -2.90 7.83 1.66
C TRP A 48 -3.98 7.82 0.57
N GLU A 49 -5.01 6.98 0.70
CA GLU A 49 -6.14 6.95 -0.22
C GLU A 49 -6.91 8.28 -0.21
N ILE A 50 -7.12 8.87 0.95
CA ILE A 50 -7.72 10.20 1.08
C ILE A 50 -6.78 11.29 0.55
N ILE A 51 -5.48 11.24 0.87
CA ILE A 51 -4.47 12.15 0.30
C ILE A 51 -4.50 12.09 -1.23
N GLN A 52 -4.65 10.91 -1.84
CA GLN A 52 -4.77 10.75 -3.28
C GLN A 52 -6.03 11.43 -3.85
N ALA A 53 -7.13 11.44 -3.11
CA ALA A 53 -8.34 12.15 -3.53
C ALA A 53 -8.19 13.68 -3.42
N LEU A 54 -7.38 14.19 -2.49
CA LEU A 54 -7.22 15.62 -2.17
C LEU A 54 -6.00 16.27 -2.84
N GLY A 55 -5.01 15.49 -3.28
CA GLY A 55 -3.73 15.95 -3.77
C GLY A 55 -3.35 15.38 -5.13
N ALA A 56 -2.13 15.69 -5.55
CA ALA A 56 -1.49 15.13 -6.73
C ALA A 56 0.02 15.09 -6.58
N GLY A 57 0.65 14.05 -7.15
CA GLY A 57 2.10 13.91 -7.28
C GLY A 57 2.62 14.44 -8.62
N LEU A 58 3.93 14.40 -8.82
CA LEU A 58 4.54 14.72 -10.11
C LEU A 58 4.16 13.70 -11.18
N VAL A 59 4.07 12.46 -10.80
CA VAL A 59 3.70 11.30 -11.60
C VAL A 59 2.66 10.47 -10.84
N GLU A 60 1.97 9.58 -11.52
CA GLU A 60 0.97 8.69 -10.92
C GLU A 60 0.96 7.33 -11.62
N TYR A 61 0.41 6.30 -10.98
CA TYR A 61 0.11 5.03 -11.64
C TYR A 61 -1.20 5.12 -12.42
N ARG A 62 -1.19 4.69 -13.68
CA ARG A 62 -2.41 4.58 -14.49
C ARG A 62 -3.42 3.61 -13.86
N PRO A 63 -4.72 3.77 -14.09
CA PRO A 63 -5.73 2.78 -13.68
C PRO A 63 -5.44 1.41 -14.29
N GLY A 64 -5.50 0.36 -13.47
CA GLY A 64 -5.18 -1.00 -13.89
C GLY A 64 -3.67 -1.28 -13.98
N ALA A 65 -2.86 -0.54 -13.23
CA ALA A 65 -1.42 -0.77 -13.13
C ALA A 65 -1.09 -2.20 -12.68
N THR A 66 -0.01 -2.75 -13.22
CA THR A 66 0.49 -4.10 -12.94
C THR A 66 1.83 -4.09 -12.20
N GLY A 67 2.43 -2.89 -11.99
CA GLY A 67 3.76 -2.72 -11.41
C GLY A 67 4.88 -2.68 -12.45
N ALA A 68 4.54 -2.51 -13.73
CA ALA A 68 5.50 -2.26 -14.78
C ALA A 68 5.93 -0.79 -14.79
N ALA A 69 7.14 -0.50 -15.26
CA ALA A 69 7.67 0.88 -15.30
C ALA A 69 6.81 1.82 -16.15
N GLU A 70 6.21 1.32 -17.24
CA GLU A 70 5.29 2.03 -18.12
C GLU A 70 3.91 2.33 -17.50
N ASP A 71 3.63 1.80 -16.33
CA ASP A 71 2.42 2.12 -15.58
C ASP A 71 2.48 3.50 -14.92
N ILE A 72 3.69 4.08 -14.83
CA ILE A 72 3.87 5.44 -14.30
C ILE A 72 3.67 6.44 -15.42
N VAL A 73 2.70 7.31 -15.24
CA VAL A 73 2.27 8.30 -16.23
C VAL A 73 2.40 9.73 -15.72
N PRO A 74 2.47 10.73 -16.63
CA PRO A 74 2.49 12.14 -16.27
C PRO A 74 1.26 12.59 -15.46
N ALA A 75 1.50 13.30 -14.33
CA ALA A 75 0.47 13.99 -13.55
C ALA A 75 0.76 15.51 -13.50
N LEU A 76 1.32 16.04 -12.41
CA LEU A 76 1.74 17.45 -12.36
C LEU A 76 3.00 17.72 -13.18
N ALA A 77 3.86 16.73 -13.41
CA ALA A 77 4.88 16.79 -14.43
C ALA A 77 4.33 16.34 -15.78
N THR A 78 4.74 17.00 -16.88
CA THR A 78 4.38 16.62 -18.26
C THR A 78 5.43 15.72 -18.90
N SER A 79 6.67 15.79 -18.41
CA SER A 79 7.80 14.97 -18.85
C SER A 79 8.93 15.06 -17.84
N TRP A 80 9.87 14.12 -17.95
CA TRP A 80 11.08 14.09 -17.14
C TRP A 80 12.26 13.50 -17.93
N SER A 81 13.45 13.72 -17.41
CA SER A 81 14.69 13.12 -17.89
C SER A 81 15.63 12.87 -16.73
N VAL A 82 16.52 11.90 -16.89
CA VAL A 82 17.56 11.56 -15.92
C VAL A 82 18.94 11.69 -16.55
N SER A 83 19.94 12.13 -15.78
CA SER A 83 21.35 12.18 -16.20
C SER A 83 21.92 10.77 -16.39
N GLY A 84 23.01 10.66 -17.18
CA GLY A 84 23.61 9.36 -17.49
C GLY A 84 24.17 8.60 -16.29
N ASP A 85 24.45 9.29 -15.18
CA ASP A 85 24.87 8.71 -13.90
C ASP A 85 23.70 8.37 -12.96
N GLY A 86 22.45 8.65 -13.37
CA GLY A 86 21.26 8.39 -12.58
C GLY A 86 21.02 9.33 -11.39
N LEU A 87 21.85 10.35 -11.21
CA LEU A 87 21.85 11.20 -10.01
C LEU A 87 21.00 12.48 -10.15
N VAL A 88 20.71 12.94 -11.37
CA VAL A 88 19.97 14.20 -11.57
C VAL A 88 18.71 13.95 -12.38
N TRP A 89 17.55 14.15 -11.75
CA TRP A 89 16.25 14.07 -12.40
C TRP A 89 15.69 15.45 -12.65
N THR A 90 15.30 15.73 -13.90
CA THR A 90 14.71 17.00 -14.32
C THR A 90 13.26 16.80 -14.71
N PHE A 91 12.35 17.54 -14.09
CA PHE A 91 10.90 17.48 -14.37
C PHE A 91 10.42 18.79 -14.99
N ASN A 92 9.67 18.70 -16.09
CA ASN A 92 8.92 19.80 -16.68
C ASN A 92 7.49 19.76 -16.13
N LEU A 93 7.06 20.85 -15.51
CA LEU A 93 5.78 20.91 -14.80
C LEU A 93 4.65 21.39 -15.70
N ARG A 94 3.44 20.94 -15.42
CA ARG A 94 2.21 21.38 -16.06
C ARG A 94 1.91 22.83 -15.69
N GLN A 95 1.60 23.64 -16.69
CA GLN A 95 1.28 25.08 -16.51
C GLN A 95 -0.22 25.25 -16.28
N GLY A 96 -0.61 26.32 -15.57
CA GLY A 96 -1.99 26.70 -15.34
C GLY A 96 -2.73 25.86 -14.31
N VAL A 97 -2.04 24.93 -13.64
CA VAL A 97 -2.59 24.14 -12.52
C VAL A 97 -2.80 25.05 -11.31
N LYS A 98 -3.90 24.87 -10.60
CA LYS A 98 -4.25 25.66 -9.41
C LYS A 98 -4.62 24.75 -8.25
N PHE A 99 -4.25 25.17 -7.05
CA PHE A 99 -4.83 24.61 -5.82
C PHE A 99 -6.32 24.91 -5.72
N ASP A 100 -7.00 24.27 -4.83
CA ASP A 100 -8.44 24.43 -4.58
C ASP A 100 -8.83 25.85 -4.13
N ASP A 101 -7.89 26.61 -3.57
CA ASP A 101 -8.05 28.01 -3.20
C ASP A 101 -7.74 29.01 -4.35
N GLY A 102 -7.32 28.48 -5.52
CA GLY A 102 -7.01 29.28 -6.71
C GLY A 102 -5.53 29.68 -6.83
N THR A 103 -4.68 29.40 -5.86
CA THR A 103 -3.22 29.61 -5.91
C THR A 103 -2.60 28.82 -7.07
N GLU A 104 -1.74 29.43 -7.86
CA GLU A 104 -1.10 28.77 -9.00
C GLU A 104 0.04 27.84 -8.53
N PHE A 105 0.00 26.58 -8.95
CA PHE A 105 1.06 25.60 -8.74
C PHE A 105 2.29 25.90 -9.60
N ASN A 106 3.48 25.74 -9.04
CA ASN A 106 4.76 25.88 -9.74
C ASN A 106 5.90 25.10 -9.04
N ALA A 107 7.12 25.21 -9.55
CA ALA A 107 8.31 24.50 -9.06
C ALA A 107 8.68 24.80 -7.60
N THR A 108 8.30 25.97 -7.06
CA THR A 108 8.60 26.30 -5.66
C THR A 108 7.79 25.43 -4.69
N HIS A 109 6.58 25.03 -5.07
CA HIS A 109 5.75 24.12 -4.26
C HIS A 109 6.35 22.70 -4.20
N VAL A 110 6.94 22.23 -5.31
CA VAL A 110 7.65 20.95 -5.33
C VAL A 110 8.83 20.99 -4.36
N LYS A 111 9.71 21.99 -4.52
CA LYS A 111 10.85 22.17 -3.60
C LYS A 111 10.38 22.25 -2.15
N TYR A 112 9.38 23.10 -1.87
CA TYR A 112 8.84 23.26 -0.53
C TYR A 112 8.38 21.94 0.09
N THR A 113 7.66 21.11 -0.66
CA THR A 113 7.13 19.82 -0.20
C THR A 113 8.23 18.91 0.29
N PHE A 114 9.28 18.72 -0.53
CA PHE A 114 10.37 17.81 -0.19
C PHE A 114 11.30 18.37 0.89
N ASP A 115 11.63 19.67 0.83
CA ASP A 115 12.41 20.32 1.89
C ASP A 115 11.70 20.24 3.25
N ARG A 116 10.36 20.44 3.25
CA ARG A 116 9.53 20.34 4.44
C ARG A 116 9.49 18.92 5.00
N GLY A 117 9.17 17.92 4.17
CA GLY A 117 9.09 16.53 4.62
C GLY A 117 10.41 16.01 5.19
N ILE A 118 11.52 16.29 4.49
CA ILE A 118 12.87 15.95 4.95
C ILE A 118 13.24 16.75 6.21
N GLY A 119 12.85 18.04 6.29
CA GLY A 119 13.18 18.91 7.42
C GLY A 119 12.39 18.60 8.70
N ILE A 120 11.11 18.21 8.60
CA ILE A 120 10.31 17.75 9.74
C ILE A 120 10.87 16.45 10.29
N ALA A 121 11.29 15.52 9.40
CA ALA A 121 11.90 14.24 9.77
C ALA A 121 11.09 13.49 10.85
N ASP A 122 9.77 13.41 10.67
CA ASP A 122 8.89 12.74 11.63
C ASP A 122 9.28 11.26 11.76
N PRO A 123 9.64 10.76 12.95
CA PRO A 123 10.10 9.39 13.12
C PRO A 123 9.03 8.32 12.84
N GLU A 124 7.74 8.70 12.85
CA GLU A 124 6.61 7.84 12.52
C GLU A 124 6.09 8.11 11.10
N GLY A 125 6.71 9.05 10.38
CA GLY A 125 6.29 9.47 9.05
C GLY A 125 7.04 8.77 7.91
N PRO A 126 6.47 8.80 6.69
CA PRO A 126 7.03 8.10 5.53
C PRO A 126 8.38 8.68 5.07
N PHE A 127 8.66 9.96 5.30
CA PHE A 127 9.95 10.55 4.90
C PHE A 127 11.14 9.90 5.61
N VAL A 128 10.96 9.48 6.87
CA VAL A 128 11.94 8.70 7.63
C VAL A 128 11.79 7.21 7.34
N GLY A 129 10.57 6.67 7.39
CA GLY A 129 10.31 5.24 7.23
C GLY A 129 10.73 4.67 5.87
N ILE A 130 10.50 5.42 4.79
CA ILE A 130 10.90 5.05 3.41
C ILE A 130 12.36 5.47 3.11
N GLY A 131 12.91 6.46 3.85
CA GLY A 131 14.28 6.93 3.68
C GLY A 131 14.45 7.97 2.59
N TYR A 132 13.51 8.91 2.44
CA TYR A 132 13.64 10.01 1.45
C TYR A 132 14.94 10.80 1.62
N SER A 133 15.35 11.07 2.86
CA SER A 133 16.60 11.77 3.17
C SER A 133 17.85 10.99 2.78
N ASP A 134 17.77 9.67 2.66
CA ASP A 134 18.89 8.82 2.24
C ASP A 134 19.04 8.79 0.71
N ILE A 135 17.95 9.05 0.01
CA ILE A 135 17.87 9.05 -1.46
C ILE A 135 18.07 10.45 -2.04
N ILE A 136 17.33 11.45 -1.52
CA ILE A 136 17.32 12.82 -2.05
C ILE A 136 18.36 13.67 -1.31
N GLU A 137 19.32 14.24 -2.06
CA GLU A 137 20.28 15.21 -1.54
C GLU A 137 19.67 16.59 -1.45
N ASN A 138 19.07 17.07 -2.57
CA ASN A 138 18.38 18.36 -2.59
C ASN A 138 17.42 18.48 -3.78
N VAL A 139 16.53 19.46 -3.72
CA VAL A 139 15.61 19.85 -4.80
C VAL A 139 15.87 21.31 -5.18
N THR A 140 16.04 21.60 -6.47
CA THR A 140 16.32 22.95 -6.96
C THR A 140 15.29 23.43 -7.97
N VAL A 141 14.88 24.68 -7.85
CA VAL A 141 14.03 25.37 -8.82
C VAL A 141 14.90 25.94 -9.93
N VAL A 142 14.77 25.41 -11.15
CA VAL A 142 15.50 25.92 -12.33
C VAL A 142 14.76 27.08 -12.97
N SER A 143 13.43 26.97 -13.07
CA SER A 143 12.53 28.02 -13.52
C SER A 143 11.14 27.82 -12.91
N LYS A 144 10.18 28.70 -13.19
CA LYS A 144 8.81 28.60 -12.66
C LYS A 144 8.18 27.20 -12.85
N TYR A 145 8.54 26.50 -13.94
CA TYR A 145 7.95 25.21 -14.31
C TYR A 145 8.99 24.11 -14.59
N ILE A 146 10.22 24.27 -14.06
CA ILE A 146 11.27 23.25 -14.16
C ILE A 146 11.91 23.07 -12.78
N VAL A 147 11.91 21.84 -12.30
CA VAL A 147 12.53 21.44 -11.04
C VAL A 147 13.52 20.32 -11.27
N LYS A 148 14.61 20.30 -10.49
CA LYS A 148 15.59 19.22 -10.46
C LYS A 148 15.69 18.60 -9.09
N PHE A 149 15.76 17.28 -9.07
CA PHE A 149 16.14 16.49 -7.91
C PHE A 149 17.57 16.01 -8.10
N TYR A 150 18.37 16.18 -7.08
CA TYR A 150 19.71 15.61 -6.98
C TYR A 150 19.65 14.47 -5.98
N LEU A 151 20.09 13.30 -6.38
CA LEU A 151 20.07 12.09 -5.56
C LEU A 151 21.47 11.83 -4.99
N LYS A 152 21.54 11.27 -3.79
CA LYS A 152 22.78 10.84 -3.14
C LYS A 152 23.33 9.56 -3.76
N ILE A 153 22.44 8.72 -4.28
CA ILE A 153 22.71 7.44 -4.94
C ILE A 153 21.86 7.33 -6.20
N PRO A 154 22.30 6.64 -7.25
CA PRO A 154 21.41 6.28 -8.36
C PRO A 154 20.29 5.40 -7.79
N PHE A 155 19.03 5.75 -8.12
CA PHE A 155 17.87 5.04 -7.58
C PHE A 155 16.84 4.75 -8.68
N SER A 156 16.83 3.53 -9.16
CA SER A 156 15.99 3.10 -10.29
C SER A 156 14.48 3.16 -10.00
N ALA A 157 14.07 3.02 -8.72
CA ALA A 157 12.69 3.14 -8.29
C ALA A 157 12.24 4.59 -8.00
N PHE A 158 13.02 5.62 -8.41
CA PHE A 158 12.72 7.01 -8.06
C PHE A 158 11.35 7.49 -8.56
N LEU A 159 10.92 7.09 -9.76
CA LEU A 159 9.59 7.44 -10.24
C LEU A 159 8.48 6.75 -9.42
N SER A 160 8.68 5.50 -9.01
CA SER A 160 7.75 4.78 -8.13
C SER A 160 7.63 5.47 -6.78
N LEU A 161 8.75 5.93 -6.22
CA LEU A 161 8.79 6.74 -5.00
C LEU A 161 8.02 8.06 -5.15
N LEU A 162 8.17 8.75 -6.30
CA LEU A 162 7.44 9.99 -6.58
C LEU A 162 5.94 9.79 -6.87
N ALA A 163 5.52 8.58 -7.23
CA ALA A 163 4.11 8.21 -7.40
C ALA A 163 3.42 7.84 -6.07
N CYS A 164 4.19 7.60 -5.00
CA CYS A 164 3.68 7.39 -3.65
C CYS A 164 3.03 8.67 -3.12
N GLN A 165 1.95 8.53 -2.34
CA GLN A 165 1.20 9.65 -1.78
C GLN A 165 1.99 10.50 -0.79
N ALA A 166 3.04 9.97 -0.18
CA ALA A 166 4.00 10.75 0.62
C ALA A 166 4.71 11.85 -0.20
N SER A 167 4.85 11.65 -1.53
CA SER A 167 5.43 12.63 -2.47
C SER A 167 4.43 13.66 -3.00
N TYR A 168 3.17 13.65 -2.56
CA TYR A 168 2.14 14.55 -3.07
C TYR A 168 2.36 15.99 -2.60
N ILE A 169 2.14 16.93 -3.52
CA ILE A 169 2.51 18.32 -3.34
C ILE A 169 1.57 19.02 -2.36
N VAL A 170 2.15 19.67 -1.35
CA VAL A 170 1.43 20.42 -0.34
C VAL A 170 1.32 21.91 -0.69
N ASP A 171 0.26 22.55 -0.20
CA ASP A 171 0.07 24.00 -0.27
C ASP A 171 0.75 24.68 0.94
N PRO A 172 1.79 25.50 0.74
CA PRO A 172 2.51 26.18 1.83
C PRO A 172 1.62 27.03 2.74
N LYS A 173 0.48 27.49 2.23
CA LYS A 173 -0.50 28.25 3.02
C LYS A 173 -1.12 27.43 4.14
N TYR A 174 -1.26 26.11 3.92
CA TYR A 174 -1.86 25.17 4.87
C TYR A 174 -0.84 24.17 5.46
N ALA A 175 0.40 24.25 5.02
CA ALA A 175 1.50 23.37 5.43
C ALA A 175 2.61 24.18 6.10
N PRO A 176 2.60 24.38 7.44
CA PRO A 176 3.71 25.03 8.14
C PRO A 176 5.05 24.30 7.84
N PRO A 177 6.19 25.02 7.75
CA PRO A 177 7.46 24.44 7.31
C PRO A 177 8.06 23.42 8.31
N ASP A 178 7.70 23.54 9.59
CA ASP A 178 8.31 22.85 10.72
C ASP A 178 7.31 22.07 11.58
N GLN A 179 6.05 21.96 11.14
CA GLN A 179 4.97 21.31 11.90
C GLN A 179 4.10 20.45 11.00
N VAL A 180 3.64 19.33 11.53
CA VAL A 180 2.63 18.47 10.91
C VAL A 180 1.25 19.10 11.06
N VAL A 181 0.41 18.95 10.04
CA VAL A 181 -0.99 19.39 10.05
C VAL A 181 -1.86 18.30 10.68
N GLU A 182 -2.46 18.62 11.81
CA GLU A 182 -3.31 17.71 12.58
C GLU A 182 -4.80 17.91 12.25
N TYR A 183 -5.62 16.91 12.60
CA TYR A 183 -7.07 17.02 12.53
C TYR A 183 -7.60 18.20 13.33
N LYS A 184 -8.52 18.97 12.73
CA LYS A 184 -9.22 20.10 13.36
C LYS A 184 -10.73 19.89 13.28
N ALA A 185 -11.37 19.68 14.42
CA ALA A 185 -12.81 19.49 14.48
C ALA A 185 -13.56 20.71 13.91
N GLY A 186 -14.46 20.47 12.96
CA GLY A 186 -15.25 21.51 12.29
C GLY A 186 -14.51 22.31 11.20
N ASP A 187 -13.22 22.07 10.97
CA ASP A 187 -12.42 22.67 9.89
C ASP A 187 -11.75 21.59 9.05
N ALA A 188 -12.51 21.00 8.13
CA ALA A 188 -11.99 19.96 7.25
C ALA A 188 -10.82 20.46 6.39
N ARG A 189 -10.87 21.70 5.86
CA ARG A 189 -9.79 22.27 5.05
C ARG A 189 -8.51 22.51 5.84
N GLY A 190 -8.64 22.94 7.10
CA GLY A 190 -7.51 23.12 8.01
C GLY A 190 -6.92 21.81 8.57
N SER A 191 -7.52 20.66 8.25
CA SER A 191 -7.07 19.35 8.71
C SER A 191 -6.09 18.66 7.73
N HIS A 192 -5.74 19.30 6.59
CA HIS A 192 -4.80 18.77 5.61
C HIS A 192 -4.15 19.86 4.77
N PRO A 193 -2.90 19.64 4.29
CA PRO A 193 -2.17 20.62 3.46
C PRO A 193 -2.39 20.44 1.95
N MET A 194 -3.30 19.56 1.51
CA MET A 194 -3.51 19.22 0.10
C MET A 194 -4.40 20.25 -0.61
N GLY A 195 -4.57 20.14 -1.95
CA GLY A 195 -5.46 21.04 -2.71
C GLY A 195 -5.37 20.91 -4.22
N LEU A 196 -4.54 19.99 -4.75
CA LEU A 196 -4.35 19.78 -6.19
C LEU A 196 -5.16 18.60 -6.75
N GLY A 197 -5.85 17.86 -5.88
CA GLY A 197 -6.58 16.65 -6.23
C GLY A 197 -7.95 16.88 -6.84
N PRO A 198 -8.61 15.80 -7.29
CA PRO A 198 -9.94 15.85 -7.89
C PRO A 198 -11.04 16.27 -6.91
N TYR A 199 -10.81 16.14 -5.61
CA TYR A 199 -11.78 16.48 -4.58
C TYR A 199 -11.22 17.45 -3.55
N ARG A 200 -12.17 18.08 -2.82
CA ARG A 200 -11.95 18.82 -1.57
C ARG A 200 -12.63 18.08 -0.45
N LEU A 201 -11.99 17.99 0.70
CA LEU A 201 -12.61 17.50 1.93
C LEU A 201 -13.44 18.62 2.55
N THR A 202 -14.78 18.48 2.54
CA THR A 202 -15.70 19.52 3.05
C THR A 202 -16.28 19.17 4.41
N LYS A 203 -16.22 17.90 4.80
CA LYS A 203 -16.59 17.44 6.14
C LYS A 203 -15.69 16.27 6.55
N TRP A 204 -15.24 16.30 7.79
CA TRP A 204 -14.61 15.18 8.48
C TRP A 204 -15.06 15.19 9.94
N THR A 205 -15.76 14.12 10.34
CA THR A 205 -16.29 13.97 11.69
C THR A 205 -15.60 12.81 12.38
N ARG A 206 -15.07 13.07 13.57
CA ARG A 206 -14.48 12.09 14.49
C ARG A 206 -15.12 12.20 15.85
N THR A 207 -15.41 11.05 16.48
CA THR A 207 -15.89 10.99 17.86
C THR A 207 -15.02 10.03 18.67
N ALA A 208 -14.49 10.51 19.78
CA ALA A 208 -13.56 9.75 20.63
C ALA A 208 -12.37 9.12 19.84
N GLY A 209 -11.82 9.88 18.88
CA GLY A 209 -10.68 9.46 18.05
C GLY A 209 -11.03 8.54 16.88
N ARG A 210 -12.31 8.20 16.68
CA ARG A 210 -12.77 7.34 15.57
C ARG A 210 -13.41 8.17 14.46
N ASP A 211 -13.12 7.84 13.22
CA ASP A 211 -13.78 8.40 12.06
C ASP A 211 -15.23 7.92 12.00
N GLU A 212 -16.15 8.84 11.68
CA GLU A 212 -17.58 8.55 11.49
C GLU A 212 -18.02 8.82 10.06
N GLU A 213 -17.60 9.96 9.52
CA GLU A 213 -18.02 10.40 8.20
C GLU A 213 -17.00 11.35 7.57
N MET A 214 -16.76 11.17 6.28
CA MET A 214 -16.08 12.14 5.42
C MET A 214 -16.94 12.50 4.22
N VAL A 215 -16.85 13.76 3.76
CA VAL A 215 -17.50 14.23 2.53
C VAL A 215 -16.45 14.81 1.61
N LEU A 216 -16.36 14.21 0.44
CA LEU A 216 -15.52 14.66 -0.67
C LEU A 216 -16.41 15.33 -1.72
N GLU A 217 -16.12 16.59 -2.07
CA GLU A 217 -16.80 17.34 -3.14
C GLU A 217 -15.83 17.68 -4.25
N ALA A 218 -16.27 17.60 -5.50
CA ALA A 218 -15.44 17.86 -6.67
C ALA A 218 -14.71 19.21 -6.56
N ASN A 219 -13.41 19.20 -6.82
CA ASN A 219 -12.58 20.40 -6.83
C ASN A 219 -12.82 21.17 -8.15
N PRO A 220 -13.39 22.39 -8.12
CA PRO A 220 -13.66 23.16 -9.32
C PRO A 220 -12.39 23.60 -10.07
N ASN A 221 -11.25 23.59 -9.39
CA ASN A 221 -9.96 23.97 -9.95
C ASN A 221 -9.12 22.74 -10.38
N TYR A 222 -9.72 21.53 -10.36
CA TYR A 222 -8.97 20.33 -10.72
C TYR A 222 -8.43 20.40 -12.15
N TRP A 223 -7.12 20.21 -12.29
CA TRP A 223 -6.42 20.39 -13.57
C TRP A 223 -6.91 19.45 -14.70
N ASN A 224 -7.45 18.27 -14.36
CA ASN A 224 -7.96 17.29 -15.33
C ASN A 224 -9.50 17.32 -15.44
N ALA A 225 -10.14 18.41 -15.06
CA ALA A 225 -11.59 18.58 -15.22
C ALA A 225 -12.04 18.53 -16.70
N SER A 226 -11.21 19.04 -17.63
CA SER A 226 -11.45 18.94 -19.07
C SER A 226 -11.43 17.50 -19.60
N GLY A 227 -10.74 16.58 -18.91
CA GLY A 227 -10.78 15.14 -19.16
C GLY A 227 -12.07 14.46 -18.65
N GLY A 228 -12.98 15.22 -18.07
CA GLY A 228 -14.26 14.71 -17.52
C GLY A 228 -14.13 14.09 -16.14
N TYR A 229 -13.15 14.53 -15.33
CA TYR A 229 -12.92 14.07 -13.94
C TYR A 229 -13.12 15.21 -12.93
N PRO A 230 -13.55 14.89 -11.69
CA PRO A 230 -14.01 13.56 -11.25
C PRO A 230 -15.35 13.18 -11.87
N LYS A 231 -15.64 11.89 -12.00
CA LYS A 231 -16.90 11.37 -12.57
C LYS A 231 -18.11 11.63 -11.67
N THR A 232 -17.90 11.65 -10.37
CA THR A 232 -18.92 11.89 -9.33
C THR A 232 -18.63 13.21 -8.64
N GLN A 233 -19.67 14.05 -8.46
CA GLN A 233 -19.50 15.38 -7.86
C GLN A 233 -19.37 15.33 -6.33
N LYS A 234 -19.97 14.31 -5.68
CA LYS A 234 -19.99 14.19 -4.23
C LYS A 234 -19.91 12.74 -3.79
N ILE A 235 -18.99 12.46 -2.88
CA ILE A 235 -18.81 11.16 -2.24
C ILE A 235 -18.98 11.33 -0.74
N LEU A 236 -19.81 10.47 -0.15
CA LEU A 236 -19.97 10.31 1.29
C LEU A 236 -19.28 9.02 1.70
N ILE A 237 -18.25 9.10 2.54
CA ILE A 237 -17.58 7.95 3.13
C ILE A 237 -18.13 7.75 4.54
N LYS A 238 -18.66 6.56 4.81
CA LYS A 238 -19.18 6.12 6.11
C LYS A 238 -18.25 5.09 6.72
N PHE A 239 -17.92 5.26 7.98
CA PHE A 239 -17.05 4.36 8.71
C PHE A 239 -17.86 3.36 9.52
N TYR A 240 -17.59 2.08 9.35
CA TYR A 240 -18.23 0.98 10.05
C TYR A 240 -17.28 0.38 11.08
N ARG A 241 -17.84 -0.11 12.16
CA ARG A 241 -17.06 -0.64 13.27
C ARG A 241 -16.34 -1.95 12.94
N ASP A 242 -16.95 -2.77 12.09
CA ASP A 242 -16.50 -4.12 11.78
C ASP A 242 -17.02 -4.60 10.41
N SER A 243 -16.43 -5.67 9.92
CA SER A 243 -16.78 -6.31 8.64
C SER A 243 -18.26 -6.71 8.57
N ALA A 244 -18.86 -7.17 9.66
CA ALA A 244 -20.24 -7.63 9.67
C ALA A 244 -21.22 -6.47 9.46
N SER A 245 -21.01 -5.34 10.14
CA SER A 245 -21.84 -4.13 9.96
C SER A 245 -21.68 -3.54 8.55
N LEU A 246 -20.47 -3.56 7.99
CA LEU A 246 -20.21 -3.16 6.61
C LEU A 246 -20.93 -4.08 5.61
N ALA A 247 -20.86 -5.39 5.82
CA ALA A 247 -21.53 -6.38 4.99
C ALA A 247 -23.06 -6.22 5.00
N LEU A 248 -23.65 -5.97 6.17
CA LEU A 248 -25.09 -5.69 6.30
C LEU A 248 -25.49 -4.41 5.56
N ALA A 249 -24.69 -3.35 5.65
CA ALA A 249 -25.01 -2.06 5.01
C ALA A 249 -25.01 -2.16 3.47
N ILE A 250 -24.05 -2.86 2.87
CA ILE A 250 -24.03 -3.06 1.41
C ILE A 250 -25.17 -3.96 0.95
N ASP A 251 -25.47 -5.00 1.69
CA ASP A 251 -26.56 -5.93 1.39
C ASP A 251 -27.94 -5.27 1.46
N ALA A 252 -28.16 -4.44 2.49
CA ALA A 252 -29.38 -3.65 2.64
C ALA A 252 -29.50 -2.49 1.63
N GLY A 253 -28.43 -2.19 0.87
CA GLY A 253 -28.40 -1.08 -0.07
C GLY A 253 -28.26 0.31 0.57
N GLU A 254 -27.83 0.41 1.82
CA GLU A 254 -27.58 1.67 2.52
C GLU A 254 -26.35 2.41 1.99
N ILE A 255 -25.39 1.67 1.43
CA ILE A 255 -24.20 2.16 0.77
C ILE A 255 -24.13 1.64 -0.67
N ASP A 256 -23.37 2.31 -1.52
CA ASP A 256 -23.20 1.94 -2.93
C ASP A 256 -21.95 1.07 -3.14
N ILE A 257 -20.96 1.20 -2.25
CA ILE A 257 -19.64 0.54 -2.30
C ILE A 257 -19.27 0.10 -0.89
N ALA A 258 -18.81 -1.13 -0.75
CA ALA A 258 -18.06 -1.62 0.42
C ALA A 258 -16.65 -1.97 -0.04
N PHE A 259 -15.64 -1.30 0.54
CA PHE A 259 -14.25 -1.49 0.16
C PHE A 259 -13.38 -1.76 1.37
N ARG A 260 -12.59 -2.80 1.21
CA ARG A 260 -11.73 -3.51 2.15
C ARG A 260 -12.44 -4.21 3.31
N HIS A 261 -11.72 -5.13 3.90
CA HIS A 261 -12.01 -5.88 5.13
C HIS A 261 -13.34 -6.65 5.20
N LEU A 262 -14.00 -6.89 4.05
CA LEU A 262 -15.07 -7.88 4.00
C LEU A 262 -14.49 -9.28 4.19
N SER A 263 -15.20 -10.14 4.95
CA SER A 263 -14.75 -11.52 5.16
C SER A 263 -14.83 -12.34 3.87
N ALA A 264 -14.00 -13.37 3.76
CA ALA A 264 -14.02 -14.29 2.63
C ALA A 264 -15.40 -14.96 2.46
N THR A 265 -16.08 -15.23 3.55
CA THR A 265 -17.44 -15.78 3.57
C THR A 265 -18.46 -14.79 3.00
N ASP A 266 -18.40 -13.51 3.42
CA ASP A 266 -19.29 -12.47 2.91
C ASP A 266 -19.09 -12.25 1.41
N ILE A 267 -17.85 -12.11 0.97
CA ILE A 267 -17.51 -11.97 -0.46
C ILE A 267 -18.10 -13.12 -1.28
N ASN A 268 -17.94 -14.37 -0.83
CA ASN A 268 -18.50 -15.52 -1.52
C ASN A 268 -20.03 -15.51 -1.54
N SER A 269 -20.68 -15.09 -0.44
CA SER A 269 -22.14 -14.96 -0.38
C SER A 269 -22.66 -13.91 -1.36
N PHE A 270 -21.95 -12.78 -1.50
CA PHE A 270 -22.33 -11.67 -2.37
C PHE A 270 -22.22 -12.00 -3.86
N LYS A 271 -21.34 -12.93 -4.26
CA LYS A 271 -21.25 -13.41 -5.66
C LYS A 271 -22.58 -13.97 -6.19
N ALA A 272 -23.46 -14.47 -5.31
CA ALA A 272 -24.78 -15.02 -5.66
C ALA A 272 -25.92 -13.97 -5.66
N LYS A 273 -25.67 -12.72 -5.24
CA LYS A 273 -26.70 -11.69 -5.09
C LYS A 273 -26.82 -10.84 -6.35
N ALA A 274 -27.96 -10.90 -7.03
CA ALA A 274 -28.19 -10.20 -8.31
C ALA A 274 -28.11 -8.67 -8.25
N HIS A 275 -28.31 -8.04 -7.07
CA HIS A 275 -28.24 -6.60 -6.88
C HIS A 275 -26.82 -6.08 -6.57
N LEU A 276 -25.88 -7.00 -6.34
CA LEU A 276 -24.48 -6.69 -6.02
C LEU A 276 -23.54 -7.17 -7.12
N LYS A 277 -22.39 -6.54 -7.20
CA LYS A 277 -21.25 -6.94 -8.02
C LYS A 277 -20.00 -7.04 -7.15
N VAL A 278 -19.36 -8.21 -7.19
CA VAL A 278 -18.07 -8.45 -6.53
C VAL A 278 -16.95 -8.18 -7.53
N TRP A 279 -16.00 -7.36 -7.12
CA TRP A 279 -14.81 -7.02 -7.87
C TRP A 279 -13.60 -7.65 -7.21
N GLN A 280 -12.70 -8.18 -8.01
CA GLN A 280 -11.41 -8.71 -7.58
C GLN A 280 -10.30 -8.07 -8.41
N GLY A 281 -9.25 -7.65 -7.75
CA GLY A 281 -8.04 -7.13 -8.38
C GLY A 281 -6.78 -7.77 -7.81
N THR A 282 -5.67 -7.55 -8.50
CA THR A 282 -4.35 -7.97 -8.00
C THR A 282 -3.99 -7.10 -6.80
N GLY A 283 -3.72 -7.74 -5.66
CA GLY A 283 -3.17 -7.06 -4.49
C GLY A 283 -1.64 -7.15 -4.48
N ALA A 284 -1.00 -6.25 -3.76
CA ALA A 284 0.44 -6.31 -3.49
C ALA A 284 0.76 -6.53 -2.00
N PHE A 285 -0.25 -6.71 -1.16
CA PHE A 285 -0.07 -7.14 0.22
C PHE A 285 0.51 -8.55 0.25
N ILE A 286 1.57 -8.75 1.02
CA ILE A 286 2.17 -10.07 1.25
C ILE A 286 2.19 -10.41 2.73
N GLN A 287 2.03 -11.70 3.05
CA GLN A 287 2.20 -12.24 4.39
C GLN A 287 3.37 -13.21 4.41
N TYR A 288 4.19 -13.11 5.44
CA TYR A 288 5.42 -13.90 5.56
C TYR A 288 5.72 -14.25 7.01
N LEU A 289 6.58 -15.28 7.19
CA LEU A 289 7.12 -15.71 8.47
C LEU A 289 8.56 -15.24 8.59
N VAL A 290 8.87 -14.50 9.63
CA VAL A 290 10.23 -14.04 9.96
C VAL A 290 10.85 -14.98 11.01
N LEU A 291 12.14 -15.27 10.87
CA LEU A 291 12.90 -16.12 11.78
C LEU A 291 13.98 -15.31 12.46
N GLN A 292 14.21 -15.53 13.77
CA GLN A 292 15.27 -14.85 14.52
C GLN A 292 16.63 -15.53 14.30
N LEU A 293 17.52 -14.90 13.54
CA LEU A 293 18.76 -15.50 13.08
C LEU A 293 19.90 -15.45 14.10
N LYS A 294 19.78 -14.61 15.12
CA LYS A 294 20.85 -14.33 16.10
C LYS A 294 21.21 -15.53 16.97
N ARG A 295 20.27 -16.45 17.18
CA ARG A 295 20.42 -17.55 18.13
C ARG A 295 19.84 -18.87 17.62
N PRO A 296 20.25 -20.02 18.22
CA PRO A 296 19.55 -21.27 17.96
C PRO A 296 18.05 -21.19 18.24
N PRO A 297 17.22 -21.92 17.48
CA PRO A 297 17.64 -22.88 16.45
C PRO A 297 17.84 -22.26 15.07
N PHE A 298 17.45 -20.99 14.85
CA PHE A 298 17.37 -20.36 13.54
C PHE A 298 18.67 -19.71 13.03
N ASN A 299 19.76 -19.80 13.78
CA ASN A 299 21.09 -19.42 13.29
C ASN A 299 21.64 -20.39 12.21
N ASP A 300 21.06 -21.60 12.07
CA ASP A 300 21.43 -22.57 11.03
C ASP A 300 20.47 -22.48 9.82
N PRO A 301 20.95 -22.22 8.60
CA PRO A 301 20.08 -22.10 7.41
C PRO A 301 19.38 -23.42 7.04
N ARG A 302 19.92 -24.58 7.43
CA ARG A 302 19.25 -25.87 7.21
C ARG A 302 17.96 -25.97 8.03
N VAL A 303 17.96 -25.47 9.27
CA VAL A 303 16.75 -25.41 10.12
C VAL A 303 15.70 -24.48 9.48
N ARG A 304 16.13 -23.30 9.01
CA ARG A 304 15.22 -22.34 8.37
C ARG A 304 14.59 -22.90 7.11
N ARG A 305 15.38 -23.53 6.23
CA ARG A 305 14.88 -24.20 5.01
C ARG A 305 13.96 -25.38 5.32
N ALA A 306 14.23 -26.13 6.40
CA ALA A 306 13.36 -27.21 6.85
C ALA A 306 11.99 -26.70 7.28
N VAL A 307 11.92 -25.56 7.99
CA VAL A 307 10.66 -24.88 8.34
C VAL A 307 9.93 -24.43 7.06
N ALA A 308 10.64 -23.79 6.12
CA ALA A 308 10.04 -23.34 4.86
C ALA A 308 9.45 -24.51 4.03
N ALA A 309 10.16 -25.65 3.98
CA ALA A 309 9.73 -26.85 3.28
C ALA A 309 8.49 -27.52 3.91
N ALA A 310 8.23 -27.31 5.19
CA ALA A 310 7.08 -27.90 5.89
C ALA A 310 5.77 -27.10 5.74
N ILE A 311 5.79 -25.89 5.18
CA ILE A 311 4.61 -25.04 5.07
C ILE A 311 3.70 -25.51 3.92
N ASN A 312 2.42 -25.75 4.24
CA ASN A 312 1.38 -26.07 3.28
C ASN A 312 0.58 -24.81 2.90
N ARG A 313 1.06 -24.08 1.90
CA ARG A 313 0.44 -22.84 1.42
C ARG A 313 -0.93 -23.10 0.81
N THR A 314 -1.09 -24.23 0.11
CA THR A 314 -2.37 -24.65 -0.49
C THR A 314 -3.47 -24.80 0.57
N ALA A 315 -3.13 -25.43 1.71
CA ALA A 315 -4.10 -25.56 2.82
C ALA A 315 -4.44 -24.20 3.42
N ILE A 316 -3.45 -23.30 3.60
CA ILE A 316 -3.66 -21.93 4.09
C ILE A 316 -4.63 -21.18 3.17
N VAL A 317 -4.35 -21.13 1.87
CA VAL A 317 -5.17 -20.43 0.86
C VAL A 317 -6.59 -20.96 0.83
N ASN A 318 -6.77 -22.28 0.79
CA ASN A 318 -8.08 -22.88 0.60
C ASN A 318 -8.92 -22.93 1.87
N THR A 319 -8.31 -23.13 3.04
CA THR A 319 -9.05 -23.33 4.30
C THR A 319 -9.35 -22.01 5.01
N ILE A 320 -8.36 -21.11 5.09
CA ILE A 320 -8.52 -19.82 5.80
C ILE A 320 -9.19 -18.81 4.88
N PHE A 321 -8.68 -18.67 3.65
CA PHE A 321 -9.06 -17.60 2.75
C PHE A 321 -10.02 -18.04 1.63
N LEU A 322 -10.48 -19.30 1.63
CA LEU A 322 -11.46 -19.85 0.67
C LEU A 322 -11.08 -19.56 -0.81
N GLY A 323 -9.79 -19.61 -1.12
CA GLY A 323 -9.26 -19.35 -2.47
C GLY A 323 -9.18 -17.86 -2.86
N GLN A 324 -9.32 -16.92 -1.91
CA GLN A 324 -9.35 -15.48 -2.21
C GLN A 324 -7.98 -14.80 -2.12
N VAL A 325 -6.95 -15.53 -1.77
CA VAL A 325 -5.54 -15.11 -1.80
C VAL A 325 -4.73 -16.07 -2.66
N GLN A 326 -3.48 -15.75 -2.96
CA GLN A 326 -2.61 -16.59 -3.78
C GLN A 326 -1.44 -17.12 -2.95
N GLU A 327 -1.01 -18.37 -3.21
CA GLU A 327 0.21 -18.91 -2.66
C GLU A 327 1.40 -18.06 -3.10
N LEU A 328 2.30 -17.72 -2.20
CA LEU A 328 3.45 -16.87 -2.52
C LEU A 328 4.77 -17.60 -2.23
N TYR A 329 5.67 -17.58 -3.21
CA TYR A 329 6.97 -18.25 -3.18
C TYR A 329 8.14 -17.28 -3.38
N SER A 330 7.89 -15.99 -3.22
CA SER A 330 8.85 -14.89 -3.31
C SER A 330 8.41 -13.75 -2.39
N MET A 331 9.35 -12.90 -1.93
CA MET A 331 8.98 -11.63 -1.29
C MET A 331 8.47 -10.61 -2.33
N ILE A 332 8.90 -10.70 -3.59
CA ILE A 332 8.37 -9.87 -4.67
C ILE A 332 6.98 -10.41 -5.04
N PRO A 333 5.91 -9.59 -5.04
CA PRO A 333 4.56 -10.01 -5.39
C PRO A 333 4.42 -10.59 -6.80
N ILE A 334 3.49 -11.55 -6.95
CA ILE A 334 3.10 -12.11 -8.25
C ILE A 334 2.61 -10.98 -9.15
N GLY A 335 3.10 -10.94 -10.38
CA GLY A 335 2.77 -9.92 -11.39
C GLY A 335 3.66 -8.69 -11.34
N MET A 336 4.45 -8.50 -10.29
CA MET A 336 5.44 -7.43 -10.24
C MET A 336 6.71 -7.81 -11.01
N PHE A 337 7.37 -6.81 -11.59
CA PHE A 337 8.68 -6.96 -12.24
C PHE A 337 9.66 -7.74 -11.35
N GLY A 338 10.42 -8.65 -11.95
CA GLY A 338 11.45 -9.43 -11.24
C GLY A 338 10.92 -10.58 -10.35
N HIS A 339 9.60 -10.80 -10.23
CA HIS A 339 9.05 -11.94 -9.47
C HIS A 339 9.55 -13.29 -9.98
N ARG A 340 9.94 -14.18 -9.05
CA ARG A 340 10.29 -15.59 -9.32
C ARG A 340 9.82 -16.47 -8.16
N ASP A 341 9.19 -17.60 -8.45
CA ASP A 341 8.70 -18.57 -7.44
C ASP A 341 9.83 -19.43 -6.84
N THR A 342 10.90 -18.81 -6.34
CA THR A 342 12.12 -19.52 -5.92
C THR A 342 11.90 -20.44 -4.73
N PHE A 343 11.05 -20.08 -3.77
CA PHE A 343 10.73 -20.94 -2.62
C PHE A 343 9.96 -22.21 -2.98
N LEU A 344 9.36 -22.29 -4.17
CA LEU A 344 8.70 -23.51 -4.65
C LEU A 344 9.66 -24.70 -4.73
N ALA A 345 10.96 -24.45 -4.92
CA ALA A 345 12.01 -25.48 -4.89
C ALA A 345 12.08 -26.24 -3.56
N LEU A 346 11.64 -25.64 -2.46
CA LEU A 346 11.59 -26.30 -1.14
C LEU A 346 10.32 -27.18 -0.98
N GLY A 347 9.30 -27.01 -1.85
CA GLY A 347 8.04 -27.78 -1.82
C GLY A 347 6.87 -27.03 -1.16
N ASN A 348 5.67 -27.71 -1.15
CA ASN A 348 4.42 -27.13 -0.62
C ASN A 348 3.40 -28.22 -0.21
N PRO A 349 3.56 -28.93 0.92
CA PRO A 349 4.79 -29.10 1.69
C PRO A 349 5.70 -30.21 1.17
N ASN A 350 6.97 -30.26 1.64
CA ASN A 350 7.92 -31.33 1.40
C ASN A 350 8.48 -31.85 2.75
N TYR A 351 7.71 -32.72 3.40
CA TYR A 351 8.08 -33.28 4.70
C TYR A 351 9.31 -34.21 4.64
N THR A 352 9.62 -34.78 3.48
CA THR A 352 10.83 -35.59 3.29
C THR A 352 12.07 -34.70 3.40
N LEU A 353 12.09 -33.57 2.70
CA LEU A 353 13.18 -32.60 2.79
C LEU A 353 13.27 -32.00 4.21
N THR A 354 12.14 -31.70 4.85
CA THR A 354 12.10 -31.22 6.24
C THR A 354 12.81 -32.17 7.19
N ARG A 355 12.46 -33.48 7.15
CA ARG A 355 13.11 -34.49 8.00
C ARG A 355 14.58 -34.67 7.70
N GLN A 356 14.97 -34.64 6.41
CA GLN A 356 16.36 -34.74 6.01
C GLN A 356 17.20 -33.59 6.58
N LEU A 357 16.81 -32.36 6.32
CA LEU A 357 17.54 -31.16 6.78
C LEU A 357 17.66 -31.08 8.31
N LEU A 358 16.60 -31.47 9.02
CA LEU A 358 16.59 -31.47 10.48
C LEU A 358 17.44 -32.61 11.07
N ALA A 359 17.50 -33.78 10.42
CA ALA A 359 18.34 -34.88 10.82
C ALA A 359 19.86 -34.52 10.74
N GLU A 360 20.26 -33.73 9.73
CA GLU A 360 21.64 -33.25 9.57
C GLU A 360 22.10 -32.36 10.74
N VAL A 361 21.19 -31.78 11.51
CA VAL A 361 21.45 -30.92 12.67
C VAL A 361 20.99 -31.54 13.99
N GLY A 362 20.67 -32.85 14.00
CA GLY A 362 20.40 -33.63 15.19
C GLY A 362 18.94 -33.66 15.66
N TYR A 363 17.97 -33.13 14.90
CA TYR A 363 16.55 -33.24 15.23
C TYR A 363 15.90 -34.46 14.56
N ASN A 364 14.97 -35.09 15.27
CA ASN A 364 14.24 -36.28 14.82
C ASN A 364 12.92 -36.42 15.62
N GLU A 365 12.19 -37.52 15.45
CA GLU A 365 10.90 -37.75 16.12
C GLU A 365 11.00 -37.78 17.67
N SER A 366 12.15 -38.25 18.22
CA SER A 366 12.42 -38.30 19.67
C SER A 366 13.03 -37.00 20.20
N ASN A 367 13.66 -36.21 19.35
CA ASN A 367 14.28 -34.92 19.66
C ASN A 367 13.80 -33.87 18.67
N LYS A 368 12.54 -33.37 18.86
CA LYS A 368 11.90 -32.45 17.92
C LYS A 368 12.50 -31.04 18.00
N LEU A 369 12.60 -30.37 16.85
CA LEU A 369 12.78 -28.93 16.79
C LEU A 369 11.59 -28.25 17.48
N THR A 370 11.85 -27.46 18.53
CA THR A 370 10.80 -26.75 19.28
C THR A 370 11.09 -25.26 19.32
N PHE A 371 10.07 -24.44 19.03
CA PHE A 371 10.16 -22.98 19.05
C PHE A 371 8.80 -22.32 19.29
N ASP A 372 8.82 -21.03 19.64
CA ASP A 372 7.64 -20.20 19.80
C ASP A 372 7.31 -19.48 18.48
N LEU A 373 6.07 -19.64 18.00
CA LEU A 373 5.51 -18.92 16.85
C LEU A 373 4.61 -17.79 17.35
N TRP A 374 5.01 -16.56 17.09
CA TRP A 374 4.28 -15.37 17.50
C TRP A 374 3.34 -14.88 16.41
N CYS A 375 2.12 -14.47 16.82
CA CYS A 375 1.13 -13.81 15.97
C CYS A 375 0.45 -12.67 16.74
N GLU A 376 0.06 -11.63 16.05
CA GLU A 376 -0.83 -10.63 16.60
C GLU A 376 -2.28 -11.14 16.59
N ILE A 377 -3.09 -10.75 17.58
CA ILE A 377 -4.49 -11.20 17.74
C ILE A 377 -5.48 -10.03 17.87
N SER A 378 -5.04 -8.81 17.62
CA SER A 378 -5.87 -7.59 17.72
C SER A 378 -6.56 -7.20 16.40
N GLY A 379 -6.29 -7.94 15.30
CA GLY A 379 -6.91 -7.72 13.99
C GLY A 379 -6.14 -6.76 13.08
N HIS A 380 -4.87 -6.49 13.39
CA HIS A 380 -4.00 -5.68 12.52
C HIS A 380 -3.75 -6.36 11.17
N TYR A 381 -3.56 -7.70 11.16
CA TYR A 381 -3.51 -8.50 9.94
C TYR A 381 -4.72 -9.43 9.83
N PRO A 382 -5.27 -9.63 8.61
CA PRO A 382 -6.39 -10.55 8.43
C PRO A 382 -6.07 -11.97 8.87
N GLN A 383 -6.91 -12.58 9.70
CA GLN A 383 -6.84 -14.00 10.07
C GLN A 383 -5.49 -14.45 10.67
N SER A 384 -4.79 -13.54 11.37
CA SER A 384 -3.43 -13.82 11.89
C SER A 384 -3.38 -14.99 12.87
N ALA A 385 -4.39 -15.13 13.75
CA ALA A 385 -4.48 -16.24 14.69
C ALA A 385 -4.76 -17.58 13.99
N GLU A 386 -5.66 -17.59 13.01
CA GLU A 386 -5.99 -18.78 12.19
C GLU A 386 -4.77 -19.20 11.35
N LEU A 387 -4.03 -18.24 10.81
CA LEU A 387 -2.79 -18.49 10.07
C LEU A 387 -1.75 -19.15 10.97
N ALA A 388 -1.57 -18.66 12.21
CA ALA A 388 -0.65 -19.27 13.18
C ALA A 388 -1.03 -20.74 13.51
N GLN A 389 -2.32 -21.02 13.66
CA GLN A 389 -2.81 -22.40 13.89
C GLN A 389 -2.55 -23.31 12.68
N MET A 390 -2.78 -22.81 11.46
CA MET A 390 -2.54 -23.58 10.25
C MET A 390 -1.05 -23.81 10.00
N LEU A 391 -0.19 -22.81 10.26
CA LEU A 391 1.26 -22.98 10.22
C LEU A 391 1.73 -24.03 11.23
N LYS A 392 1.25 -23.97 12.47
CA LYS A 392 1.55 -25.00 13.50
C LYS A 392 1.16 -26.39 13.01
N ALA A 393 -0.08 -26.56 12.52
CA ALA A 393 -0.56 -27.86 12.04
C ALA A 393 0.30 -28.38 10.87
N SER A 394 0.66 -27.50 9.93
CA SER A 394 1.51 -27.84 8.79
C SER A 394 2.92 -28.26 9.21
N LEU A 395 3.54 -27.51 10.09
CA LEU A 395 4.90 -27.77 10.58
C LEU A 395 4.97 -29.08 11.39
N GLU A 396 4.02 -29.30 12.29
CA GLU A 396 3.94 -30.48 13.15
C GLU A 396 3.60 -31.76 12.37
N ALA A 397 2.94 -31.68 11.22
CA ALA A 397 2.69 -32.81 10.33
C ALA A 397 3.98 -33.47 9.80
N SER A 398 5.11 -32.78 9.85
CA SER A 398 6.44 -33.37 9.57
C SER A 398 6.85 -34.48 10.55
N GLY A 399 6.26 -34.50 11.76
CA GLY A 399 6.62 -35.40 12.88
C GLY A 399 7.84 -34.97 13.69
N VAL A 400 8.66 -34.08 13.16
CA VAL A 400 9.98 -33.68 13.74
C VAL A 400 10.03 -32.22 14.24
N ILE A 401 8.91 -31.48 14.12
CA ILE A 401 8.74 -30.11 14.61
C ILE A 401 7.63 -30.06 15.66
N SER A 402 7.77 -29.18 16.65
CA SER A 402 6.75 -28.87 17.67
C SER A 402 6.70 -27.35 17.87
N VAL A 403 5.51 -26.75 17.75
CA VAL A 403 5.32 -25.31 17.77
C VAL A 403 4.41 -24.89 18.93
N ARG A 404 4.84 -23.85 19.67
CA ARG A 404 4.02 -23.20 20.68
C ARG A 404 3.57 -21.84 20.16
N ILE A 405 2.27 -21.60 20.04
CA ILE A 405 1.74 -20.30 19.58
C ILE A 405 1.76 -19.30 20.75
N ARG A 406 2.21 -18.08 20.45
CA ARG A 406 2.19 -16.91 21.32
C ARG A 406 1.37 -15.80 20.65
N GLY A 407 0.19 -15.52 21.17
CA GLY A 407 -0.67 -14.45 20.69
C GLY A 407 -0.61 -13.24 21.60
N THR A 408 -0.50 -12.03 21.05
CA THR A 408 -0.59 -10.77 21.78
C THR A 408 -1.18 -9.64 20.92
N ASP A 409 -1.56 -8.51 21.52
CA ASP A 409 -2.00 -7.34 20.76
C ASP A 409 -0.83 -6.68 20.00
N TRP A 410 -1.17 -5.84 19.00
CA TRP A 410 -0.19 -5.24 18.11
C TRP A 410 0.86 -4.37 18.80
N ALA A 411 0.49 -3.63 19.86
CA ALA A 411 1.41 -2.76 20.57
C ALA A 411 2.48 -3.59 21.30
N GLN A 412 2.06 -4.61 22.06
CA GLN A 412 2.97 -5.54 22.73
C GLN A 412 3.78 -6.35 21.71
N TYR A 413 3.17 -6.75 20.58
CA TYR A 413 3.85 -7.47 19.50
C TYR A 413 5.04 -6.70 18.93
N ARG A 414 4.87 -5.40 18.70
CA ARG A 414 5.96 -4.51 18.24
C ARG A 414 7.09 -4.41 19.27
N GLU A 415 6.72 -4.35 20.55
CA GLU A 415 7.72 -4.25 21.63
C GLU A 415 8.53 -5.54 21.77
N GLU A 416 7.88 -6.71 21.79
CA GLU A 416 8.57 -8.02 21.85
C GLU A 416 9.50 -8.22 20.64
N ARG A 417 9.10 -7.74 19.45
CA ARG A 417 9.95 -7.76 18.26
C ARG A 417 11.21 -6.89 18.44
N LYS A 418 11.05 -5.65 18.93
CA LYS A 418 12.18 -4.73 19.21
C LYS A 418 13.16 -5.30 20.22
N GLN A 419 12.66 -6.05 21.20
CA GLN A 419 13.49 -6.71 22.20
C GLN A 419 14.12 -8.03 21.70
N GLU A 420 13.84 -8.43 20.44
CA GLU A 420 14.35 -9.66 19.82
C GLU A 420 14.00 -10.94 20.61
N THR A 421 12.88 -10.94 21.35
CA THR A 421 12.45 -12.08 22.17
C THR A 421 11.74 -13.16 21.36
N MET A 422 11.21 -12.83 20.18
CA MET A 422 10.47 -13.74 19.30
C MET A 422 11.40 -14.70 18.55
N ASP A 423 11.12 -16.01 18.58
CA ASP A 423 11.87 -16.99 17.80
C ASP A 423 11.46 -16.96 16.32
N ALA A 424 10.15 -17.04 16.09
CA ALA A 424 9.52 -16.95 14.77
C ALA A 424 8.25 -16.11 14.89
N TYR A 425 7.96 -15.24 13.90
CA TYR A 425 6.83 -14.33 13.98
C TYR A 425 6.24 -13.98 12.62
N ILE A 426 4.92 -13.80 12.57
CA ILE A 426 4.14 -13.53 11.36
C ILE A 426 4.04 -12.01 11.17
N LEU A 427 4.41 -11.53 9.98
CA LEU A 427 4.20 -10.14 9.58
C LEU A 427 3.59 -10.07 8.19
N GLY A 428 3.01 -8.91 7.87
CA GLY A 428 2.55 -8.56 6.53
C GLY A 428 3.20 -7.27 6.05
N TRP A 429 3.12 -7.01 4.74
CA TRP A 429 3.62 -5.80 4.12
C TRP A 429 2.63 -5.28 3.08
N TYR A 430 2.21 -4.06 3.22
CA TYR A 430 1.60 -3.27 2.17
C TYR A 430 2.69 -2.41 1.51
N PRO A 431 2.71 -2.27 0.18
CA PRO A 431 3.79 -1.54 -0.47
C PRO A 431 3.75 -0.04 -0.18
N ASP A 432 4.90 0.53 0.12
CA ASP A 432 5.08 1.98 0.19
C ASP A 432 5.11 2.57 -1.23
N TYR A 433 5.77 1.86 -2.16
CA TYR A 433 5.78 2.15 -3.59
C TYR A 433 5.85 0.85 -4.39
N ILE A 434 5.35 0.87 -5.62
CA ILE A 434 5.24 -0.33 -6.45
C ILE A 434 6.54 -0.56 -7.20
N ASP A 435 7.46 -1.25 -6.55
CA ASP A 435 8.75 -1.67 -7.10
C ASP A 435 9.31 -2.84 -6.27
N PRO A 436 10.06 -3.80 -6.87
CA PRO A 436 10.73 -4.86 -6.13
C PRO A 436 11.62 -4.37 -5.00
N ASP A 437 12.21 -3.18 -5.12
CA ASP A 437 13.04 -2.58 -4.09
C ASP A 437 12.32 -2.48 -2.73
N ASP A 438 11.04 -2.12 -2.75
CA ASP A 438 10.19 -2.01 -1.56
C ASP A 438 9.93 -3.35 -0.84
N TYR A 439 10.15 -4.47 -1.52
CA TYR A 439 9.98 -5.83 -1.00
C TYR A 439 11.30 -6.55 -0.71
N ILE A 440 12.41 -5.92 -1.04
CA ILE A 440 13.75 -6.52 -0.91
C ILE A 440 14.63 -5.72 0.03
N TYR A 441 14.84 -4.41 -0.22
CA TYR A 441 15.76 -3.60 0.58
C TYR A 441 15.37 -3.53 2.07
N PRO A 442 14.11 -3.23 2.44
CA PRO A 442 13.72 -3.14 3.85
C PRO A 442 13.78 -4.48 4.60
N PHE A 443 13.92 -5.59 3.90
CA PHE A 443 13.84 -6.94 4.46
C PHE A 443 15.18 -7.66 4.49
N LEU A 444 16.01 -7.47 3.47
CA LEU A 444 17.20 -8.29 3.23
C LEU A 444 18.52 -7.50 3.27
N HIS A 445 18.50 -6.18 3.11
CA HIS A 445 19.71 -5.37 3.24
C HIS A 445 20.06 -5.19 4.72
N SER A 446 21.33 -5.35 5.08
CA SER A 446 21.78 -5.28 6.48
C SER A 446 21.46 -3.95 7.17
N SER A 447 21.43 -2.83 6.44
CA SER A 447 20.99 -1.53 6.93
C SER A 447 19.46 -1.33 6.84
N GLY A 448 18.81 -1.82 5.77
CA GLY A 448 17.36 -1.70 5.54
C GLY A 448 16.55 -2.61 6.45
N GLY A 449 17.01 -3.84 6.68
CA GLY A 449 16.29 -4.87 7.45
C GLY A 449 16.27 -4.66 8.96
N SER A 450 16.83 -3.57 9.48
CA SER A 450 16.94 -3.31 10.92
C SER A 450 15.60 -3.26 11.65
N TRP A 451 14.52 -2.80 11.01
CA TRP A 451 13.19 -2.69 11.60
C TRP A 451 12.51 -4.05 11.89
N LEU A 452 12.92 -5.10 11.19
CA LEU A 452 12.46 -6.48 11.48
C LEU A 452 13.04 -7.03 12.76
N HIS A 453 14.24 -6.60 13.18
CA HIS A 453 14.97 -7.12 14.33
C HIS A 453 15.28 -8.63 14.25
N HIS A 454 15.41 -9.19 13.04
CA HIS A 454 15.70 -10.60 12.80
C HIS A 454 17.20 -10.90 12.63
N ASN A 455 18.02 -9.84 12.58
CA ASN A 455 19.48 -9.91 12.54
C ASN A 455 20.05 -10.61 11.29
N TYR A 456 19.41 -10.46 10.14
CA TYR A 456 19.98 -10.90 8.88
C TYR A 456 21.12 -9.97 8.46
N ASN A 457 22.23 -10.56 8.05
CA ASN A 457 23.39 -9.85 7.53
C ASN A 457 24.12 -10.75 6.52
N ASN A 458 24.23 -10.31 5.28
CA ASN A 458 24.94 -11.01 4.21
C ASN A 458 25.47 -9.98 3.21
N THR A 459 26.81 -9.78 3.21
CA THR A 459 27.47 -8.79 2.36
C THR A 459 27.22 -9.02 0.85
N GLN A 460 27.08 -10.28 0.40
CA GLN A 460 26.73 -10.58 -0.98
C GLN A 460 25.31 -10.11 -1.31
N MET A 461 24.37 -10.33 -0.39
CA MET A 461 23.00 -9.83 -0.51
C MET A 461 22.97 -8.30 -0.61
N ASP A 462 23.72 -7.61 0.27
CA ASP A 462 23.79 -6.15 0.27
C ASP A 462 24.30 -5.63 -1.08
N HIS A 463 25.39 -6.19 -1.62
CA HIS A 463 25.92 -5.79 -2.93
C HIS A 463 24.95 -6.03 -4.09
N LEU A 464 24.22 -7.16 -4.09
CA LEU A 464 23.21 -7.45 -5.12
C LEU A 464 22.06 -6.44 -5.05
N ILE A 465 21.59 -6.11 -3.85
CA ILE A 465 20.52 -5.14 -3.63
C ILE A 465 20.96 -3.74 -4.08
N GLU A 466 22.15 -3.29 -3.65
CA GLU A 466 22.71 -1.98 -4.04
C GLU A 466 22.86 -1.88 -5.56
N ALA A 467 23.34 -2.93 -6.23
CA ALA A 467 23.45 -2.98 -7.68
C ALA A 467 22.06 -2.90 -8.36
N ALA A 468 21.05 -3.63 -7.84
CA ALA A 468 19.68 -3.59 -8.37
C ALA A 468 19.03 -2.21 -8.20
N ARG A 469 19.29 -1.52 -7.10
CA ARG A 469 18.83 -0.15 -6.84
C ARG A 469 19.46 0.86 -7.80
N ALA A 470 20.75 0.68 -8.13
CA ALA A 470 21.49 1.60 -9.00
C ALA A 470 21.26 1.38 -10.49
N SER A 471 20.90 0.15 -10.93
CA SER A 471 20.78 -0.17 -12.34
C SER A 471 19.55 0.44 -13.00
N ALA A 472 19.76 1.24 -14.05
CA ALA A 472 18.72 1.73 -14.95
C ALA A 472 18.38 0.73 -16.08
N ASN A 473 19.13 -0.36 -16.22
CA ASN A 473 18.92 -1.40 -17.23
C ASN A 473 17.94 -2.46 -16.69
N ALA A 474 16.74 -2.52 -17.26
CA ALA A 474 15.70 -3.43 -16.83
C ALA A 474 16.11 -4.91 -16.85
N THR A 475 16.84 -5.35 -17.89
CA THR A 475 17.31 -6.74 -17.99
C THR A 475 18.35 -7.08 -16.94
N GLU A 476 19.32 -6.19 -16.71
CA GLU A 476 20.32 -6.38 -15.67
C GLU A 476 19.66 -6.39 -14.29
N ARG A 477 18.72 -5.47 -14.05
CA ARG A 477 17.97 -5.37 -12.80
C ARG A 477 17.15 -6.63 -12.53
N GLU A 478 16.51 -7.21 -13.56
CA GLU A 478 15.79 -8.47 -13.46
C GLU A 478 16.71 -9.64 -13.07
N GLN A 479 17.91 -9.71 -13.67
CA GLN A 479 18.91 -10.73 -13.33
C GLN A 479 19.44 -10.59 -11.89
N LEU A 480 19.59 -9.35 -11.41
CA LEU A 480 20.00 -9.09 -10.02
C LEU A 480 18.89 -9.53 -9.04
N TYR A 481 17.62 -9.23 -9.31
CA TYR A 481 16.52 -9.73 -8.47
C TYR A 481 16.37 -11.25 -8.50
N GLU A 482 16.69 -11.92 -9.60
CA GLU A 482 16.75 -13.39 -9.66
C GLU A 482 17.84 -13.94 -8.73
N GLN A 483 19.06 -13.35 -8.76
CA GLN A 483 20.16 -13.75 -7.87
C GLN A 483 19.81 -13.49 -6.39
N ILE A 484 19.21 -12.35 -6.08
CA ILE A 484 18.73 -12.01 -4.73
C ILE A 484 17.75 -13.08 -4.22
N GLN A 485 16.74 -13.44 -5.02
CA GLN A 485 15.72 -14.41 -4.63
C GLN A 485 16.29 -15.83 -4.48
N ASN A 486 17.27 -16.22 -5.30
CA ASN A 486 17.96 -17.50 -5.16
C ASN A 486 18.78 -17.55 -3.85
N LEU A 487 19.57 -16.51 -3.55
CA LEU A 487 20.33 -16.40 -2.31
C LEU A 487 19.40 -16.35 -1.08
N MET A 488 18.23 -15.71 -1.22
CA MET A 488 17.22 -15.69 -0.18
C MET A 488 16.69 -17.08 0.17
N VAL A 489 16.52 -17.99 -0.80
CA VAL A 489 16.13 -19.38 -0.53
C VAL A 489 17.24 -20.16 0.19
N GLU A 490 18.51 -19.91 -0.16
CA GLU A 490 19.66 -20.53 0.48
C GLU A 490 19.78 -20.10 1.96
N ASP A 491 19.69 -18.81 2.22
CA ASP A 491 19.80 -18.24 3.57
C ASP A 491 18.49 -18.37 4.37
N CYS A 492 17.37 -18.29 3.71
CA CYS A 492 16.01 -18.44 4.24
C CYS A 492 15.72 -17.60 5.50
N PRO A 493 16.00 -16.27 5.52
CA PRO A 493 15.77 -15.45 6.71
C PRO A 493 14.28 -15.14 6.94
N ILE A 494 13.52 -15.09 5.86
CA ILE A 494 12.08 -14.79 5.80
C ILE A 494 11.44 -15.79 4.84
N ILE A 495 10.25 -16.25 5.16
CA ILE A 495 9.53 -17.24 4.37
C ILE A 495 8.21 -16.63 3.87
N PRO A 496 8.05 -16.36 2.56
CA PRO A 496 6.80 -15.88 1.99
C PRO A 496 5.71 -16.95 2.12
N ILE A 497 4.47 -16.53 2.41
CA ILE A 497 3.34 -17.44 2.67
C ILE A 497 2.25 -17.24 1.62
N TYR A 498 1.64 -16.04 1.55
CA TYR A 498 0.60 -15.75 0.59
C TYR A 498 0.62 -14.27 0.18
N GLN A 499 0.03 -14.01 -0.99
CA GLN A 499 -0.28 -12.67 -1.50
C GLN A 499 -1.79 -12.43 -1.42
N GLY A 500 -2.18 -11.32 -0.81
CA GLY A 500 -3.57 -10.87 -0.76
C GLY A 500 -4.07 -10.40 -2.13
N SER A 501 -5.39 -10.43 -2.31
CA SER A 501 -6.07 -9.81 -3.44
C SER A 501 -6.87 -8.62 -2.95
N ALA A 502 -7.04 -7.59 -3.80
CA ALA A 502 -7.93 -6.49 -3.53
C ALA A 502 -9.38 -6.90 -3.85
N TRP A 503 -10.31 -6.61 -2.94
CA TRP A 503 -11.72 -6.93 -3.09
C TRP A 503 -12.60 -5.72 -2.82
N ALA A 504 -13.66 -5.57 -3.63
CA ALA A 504 -14.71 -4.60 -3.37
C ALA A 504 -16.08 -5.20 -3.73
N VAL A 505 -17.11 -4.76 -3.05
CA VAL A 505 -18.50 -5.10 -3.38
C VAL A 505 -19.27 -3.82 -3.65
N THR A 506 -20.00 -3.78 -4.76
CA THR A 506 -20.76 -2.60 -5.15
C THR A 506 -22.18 -2.96 -5.56
N LYS A 507 -23.10 -1.99 -5.58
CA LYS A 507 -24.32 -2.09 -6.35
C LYS A 507 -24.00 -2.26 -7.84
N THR A 508 -24.84 -2.94 -8.59
CA THR A 508 -24.61 -3.25 -10.02
C THR A 508 -24.54 -2.02 -10.93
N ASN A 509 -25.16 -0.90 -10.51
CA ASN A 509 -25.10 0.37 -11.24
C ASN A 509 -23.84 1.21 -10.98
N VAL A 510 -22.94 0.77 -10.10
CA VAL A 510 -21.64 1.43 -9.88
C VAL A 510 -20.64 1.00 -10.96
N LYS A 511 -19.97 1.98 -11.55
CA LYS A 511 -18.99 1.82 -12.64
C LYS A 511 -17.68 2.52 -12.30
N GLY A 512 -16.64 2.27 -13.12
CA GLY A 512 -15.32 2.91 -12.97
C GLY A 512 -14.49 2.35 -11.80
N VAL A 513 -14.78 1.14 -11.34
CA VAL A 513 -14.02 0.46 -10.30
C VAL A 513 -12.78 -0.17 -10.92
N TYR A 514 -11.62 0.21 -10.40
CA TYR A 514 -10.31 -0.37 -10.72
C TYR A 514 -9.64 -0.80 -9.42
N LEU A 515 -9.39 -2.09 -9.31
CA LEU A 515 -8.60 -2.69 -8.23
C LEU A 515 -7.30 -3.20 -8.85
N ASP A 516 -6.23 -2.48 -8.64
CA ASP A 516 -4.93 -2.77 -9.21
C ASP A 516 -3.86 -2.98 -8.13
N ILE A 517 -2.62 -3.18 -8.54
CA ILE A 517 -1.51 -3.48 -7.63
C ILE A 517 -1.24 -2.36 -6.61
N THR A 518 -1.65 -1.11 -6.91
CA THR A 518 -1.50 0.01 -5.95
C THR A 518 -2.41 -0.13 -4.74
N GLN A 519 -3.46 -0.95 -4.83
CA GLN A 519 -4.47 -1.19 -3.80
C GLN A 519 -5.21 0.08 -3.33
N SER A 520 -4.98 1.23 -3.98
CA SER A 520 -5.64 2.49 -3.66
C SER A 520 -6.97 2.62 -4.39
N TRP A 521 -8.00 3.08 -3.69
CA TRP A 521 -9.29 3.36 -4.28
C TRP A 521 -9.28 4.68 -5.06
N ARG A 522 -9.60 4.60 -6.36
CA ARG A 522 -9.56 5.79 -7.25
C ARG A 522 -10.91 6.50 -7.26
N HIS A 523 -11.18 7.29 -6.25
CA HIS A 523 -12.45 8.00 -6.03
C HIS A 523 -12.96 8.75 -7.28
N TRP A 524 -12.06 9.35 -8.08
CA TRP A 524 -12.43 10.18 -9.24
C TRP A 524 -12.89 9.41 -10.47
N LEU A 525 -12.70 8.09 -10.51
CA LEU A 525 -13.12 7.23 -11.61
C LEU A 525 -14.52 6.67 -11.42
N VAL A 526 -14.99 6.58 -10.18
CA VAL A 526 -16.20 5.84 -9.82
C VAL A 526 -17.45 6.71 -9.98
N TYR A 527 -18.52 6.14 -10.54
CA TYR A 527 -19.80 6.82 -10.75
C TYR A 527 -20.98 5.83 -10.75
N LYS A 528 -22.20 6.37 -10.66
CA LYS A 528 -23.47 5.61 -10.81
C LYS A 528 -24.09 5.88 -12.17
N GLU A 529 -24.49 4.82 -12.87
CA GLU A 529 -25.38 4.88 -14.04
C GLU A 529 -26.84 4.99 -13.65
#